data_be19cade4795949606bd1b47e60c1aa6
#
_entry.id   be19cade4795949606bd1b47e60c1aa6
#
_cell.length_a   1.000
_cell.length_b   1.000
_cell.length_c   1.000
_cell.angle_alpha   90.00
_cell.angle_beta   90.00
_cell.angle_gamma   90.00
#
_symmetry.space_group_name_H-M   'P 1'
#
loop_
_entity.id
_entity.type
_entity.pdbx_description
1 polymer ?
#
loop_
_entity_poly.entity_id
_entity_poly.type
_entity_poly.pdbx_seq_one_letter_code
_entity_poly.pdbx_strand_id
1 'polypeptide(L)'
;MPTDNMPTFNILTLQELQAQLLDICERMNKNRESFARARTLEDERYISLTEEISKGQALVAADRKKSKDNYLKAIEACDQNDKFYANKKRRAYNDHIREMAHLKSEHARNNVLLENERALLFSQYKAHGGDMEIIKSLYNDNKKDKGGKENGEQ
;
A
#
# COMPACT_ATOMS: atom_id res chain seq x y z
N MET A 1 4.21 -44.71 -34.66
CA MET A 1 3.17 -43.72 -34.26
C MET A 1 3.74 -42.78 -33.22
N PRO A 2 4.35 -41.71 -33.60
CA PRO A 2 5.03 -40.89 -32.65
C PRO A 2 4.15 -39.78 -32.15
N THR A 3 3.09 -40.10 -31.46
CA THR A 3 2.33 -39.13 -30.65
C THR A 3 2.92 -38.97 -29.25
N ASP A 4 3.98 -39.73 -28.95
CA ASP A 4 4.57 -39.74 -27.61
C ASP A 4 5.55 -38.59 -27.35
N ASN A 5 5.80 -37.74 -28.35
CA ASN A 5 6.75 -36.63 -28.23
C ASN A 5 6.07 -35.26 -28.27
N MET A 6 4.75 -35.17 -28.20
CA MET A 6 4.12 -33.90 -27.93
C MET A 6 4.37 -33.52 -26.46
N PRO A 7 4.89 -32.32 -26.21
CA PRO A 7 4.96 -31.86 -24.82
C PRO A 7 3.57 -31.97 -24.25
N THR A 8 3.39 -32.79 -23.25
CA THR A 8 2.21 -32.82 -22.41
C THR A 8 2.10 -31.43 -21.79
N PHE A 9 1.43 -30.53 -22.48
CA PHE A 9 0.90 -29.37 -21.80
C PHE A 9 0.00 -29.92 -20.70
N ASN A 10 0.37 -29.68 -19.45
CA ASN A 10 -0.49 -29.97 -18.32
C ASN A 10 -1.80 -29.21 -18.55
N ILE A 11 -2.75 -29.88 -19.17
CA ILE A 11 -4.11 -29.35 -19.27
C ILE A 11 -4.67 -29.37 -17.87
N LEU A 12 -4.71 -28.20 -17.23
CA LEU A 12 -5.32 -28.05 -15.95
C LEU A 12 -6.80 -28.40 -16.05
N THR A 13 -7.28 -29.19 -15.11
CA THR A 13 -8.71 -29.50 -15.01
C THR A 13 -9.48 -28.22 -14.65
N LEU A 14 -10.79 -28.23 -14.90
CA LEU A 14 -11.67 -27.13 -14.49
C LEU A 14 -11.58 -26.85 -13.00
N GLN A 15 -11.45 -27.88 -12.18
CA GLN A 15 -11.28 -27.74 -10.71
C GLN A 15 -9.96 -27.06 -10.35
N GLU A 16 -8.87 -27.40 -11.02
CA GLU A 16 -7.58 -26.79 -10.81
C GLU A 16 -7.57 -25.33 -11.24
N LEU A 17 -8.17 -25.01 -12.39
CA LEU A 17 -8.34 -23.63 -12.88
C LEU A 17 -9.19 -22.80 -11.91
N GLN A 18 -10.27 -23.39 -11.41
CA GLN A 18 -11.14 -22.76 -10.44
C GLN A 18 -10.40 -22.45 -9.13
N ALA A 19 -9.60 -23.39 -8.64
CA ALA A 19 -8.77 -23.21 -7.44
C ALA A 19 -7.72 -22.12 -7.66
N GLN A 20 -7.09 -22.07 -8.83
CA GLN A 20 -6.13 -21.02 -9.16
C GLN A 20 -6.77 -19.64 -9.29
N LEU A 21 -7.97 -19.56 -9.83
CA LEU A 21 -8.72 -18.30 -9.89
C LEU A 21 -9.07 -17.77 -8.50
N LEU A 22 -9.48 -18.64 -7.60
CA LEU A 22 -9.73 -18.27 -6.20
C LEU A 22 -8.45 -17.82 -5.51
N ASP A 23 -7.34 -18.51 -5.74
CA ASP A 23 -6.03 -18.14 -5.18
C ASP A 23 -5.60 -16.75 -5.67
N ILE A 24 -5.77 -16.44 -6.96
CA ILE A 24 -5.45 -15.12 -7.50
C ILE A 24 -6.31 -14.03 -6.89
N CYS A 25 -7.60 -14.27 -6.74
CA CYS A 25 -8.50 -13.32 -6.09
C CYS A 25 -8.06 -13.04 -4.63
N GLU A 26 -7.64 -14.07 -3.93
CA GLU A 26 -7.12 -13.94 -2.57
C GLU A 26 -5.80 -13.16 -2.54
N ARG A 27 -4.90 -13.44 -3.47
CA ARG A 27 -3.62 -12.72 -3.62
C ARG A 27 -3.85 -11.24 -3.95
N MET A 28 -4.82 -10.92 -4.78
CA MET A 28 -5.23 -9.53 -5.08
C MET A 28 -5.74 -8.82 -3.83
N ASN A 29 -6.55 -9.49 -3.02
CA ASN A 29 -7.03 -8.96 -1.75
C ASN A 29 -5.87 -8.71 -0.77
N LYS A 30 -4.96 -9.66 -0.63
CA LYS A 30 -3.76 -9.52 0.19
C LYS A 30 -2.87 -8.35 -0.26
N ASN A 31 -2.72 -8.18 -1.57
CA ASN A 31 -1.97 -7.05 -2.14
C ASN A 31 -2.62 -5.71 -1.76
N ARG A 32 -3.94 -5.63 -1.82
CA ARG A 32 -4.70 -4.44 -1.42
C ARG A 32 -4.55 -4.15 0.07
N GLU A 33 -4.69 -5.16 0.91
CA GLU A 33 -4.55 -5.05 2.36
C GLU A 33 -3.12 -4.65 2.75
N SER A 34 -2.12 -5.24 2.11
CA SER A 34 -0.71 -4.92 2.32
C SER A 34 -0.41 -3.46 1.96
N PHE A 35 -0.94 -2.98 0.84
CA PHE A 35 -0.83 -1.57 0.46
C PHE A 35 -1.49 -0.65 1.48
N ALA A 36 -2.70 -0.98 1.92
CA ALA A 36 -3.43 -0.19 2.90
C ALA A 36 -2.66 -0.10 4.23
N ARG A 37 -2.09 -1.22 4.70
CA ARG A 37 -1.26 -1.23 5.91
C ARG A 37 0.01 -0.41 5.75
N ALA A 38 0.72 -0.58 4.64
CA ALA A 38 1.95 0.18 4.35
C ALA A 38 1.68 1.68 4.30
N ARG A 39 0.56 2.07 3.71
CA ARG A 39 0.12 3.46 3.64
C ARG A 39 -0.19 4.02 5.03
N THR A 40 -0.88 3.27 5.85
CA THR A 40 -1.21 3.67 7.23
C THR A 40 0.06 3.85 8.06
N LEU A 41 1.01 2.92 7.97
CA LEU A 41 2.30 3.01 8.66
C LEU A 41 3.09 4.23 8.23
N GLU A 42 3.08 4.55 6.94
CA GLU A 42 3.77 5.75 6.42
C GLU A 42 3.10 7.03 6.91
N ASP A 43 1.77 7.08 6.93
CA ASP A 43 1.02 8.22 7.49
C ASP A 43 1.35 8.40 8.99
N GLU A 44 1.37 7.33 9.77
CA GLU A 44 1.72 7.36 11.19
C GLU A 44 3.17 7.82 11.40
N ARG A 45 4.10 7.33 10.59
CA ARG A 45 5.50 7.75 10.61
C ARG A 45 5.64 9.25 10.36
N TYR A 46 4.93 9.74 9.35
CA TYR A 46 4.94 11.16 8.99
C TYR A 46 4.35 12.03 10.11
N ILE A 47 3.23 11.62 10.68
CA ILE A 47 2.60 12.31 11.80
C ILE A 47 3.55 12.38 13.01
N SER A 48 4.15 11.26 13.39
CA SER A 48 5.12 11.21 14.50
C SER A 48 6.30 12.13 14.27
N LEU A 49 6.85 12.14 13.05
CA LEU A 49 7.97 12.99 12.68
C LEU A 49 7.62 14.47 12.76
N THR A 50 6.44 14.85 12.26
CA THR A 50 5.97 16.25 12.32
C THR A 50 5.71 16.71 13.75
N GLU A 51 5.21 15.84 14.61
CA GLU A 51 5.04 16.11 16.04
C GLU A 51 6.39 16.31 16.74
N GLU A 52 7.36 15.48 16.45
CA GLU A 52 8.73 15.61 16.98
C GLU A 52 9.37 16.94 16.57
N ILE A 53 9.26 17.30 15.31
CA ILE A 53 9.76 18.58 14.77
C ILE A 53 9.06 19.75 15.48
N SER A 54 7.74 19.67 15.66
CA SER A 54 6.95 20.71 16.33
C SER A 54 7.31 20.86 17.80
N LYS A 55 7.57 19.74 18.51
CA LYS A 55 8.05 19.76 19.91
C LYS A 55 9.42 20.41 20.01
N GLY A 56 10.34 20.06 19.12
CA GLY A 56 11.66 20.68 19.06
C GLY A 56 11.59 22.18 18.83
N GLN A 57 10.74 22.59 17.89
CA GLN A 57 10.49 24.01 17.60
C GLN A 57 9.91 24.75 18.81
N ALA A 58 8.99 24.15 19.54
CA ALA A 58 8.39 24.72 20.73
C ALA A 58 9.40 24.89 21.86
N LEU A 59 10.31 23.91 22.07
CA LEU A 59 11.37 24.00 23.06
C LEU A 59 12.33 25.15 22.76
N VAL A 60 12.72 25.34 21.51
CA VAL A 60 13.58 26.45 21.09
C VAL A 60 12.88 27.79 21.30
N ALA A 61 11.59 27.89 20.99
CA ALA A 61 10.79 29.08 21.22
C ALA A 61 10.69 29.43 22.71
N ALA A 62 10.56 28.41 23.58
CA ALA A 62 10.56 28.61 25.04
C ALA A 62 11.90 29.12 25.57
N ASP A 63 13.02 28.59 25.07
CA ASP A 63 14.38 29.04 25.45
C ASP A 63 14.64 30.49 25.01
N ARG A 64 14.10 30.90 23.88
CA ARG A 64 14.17 32.29 23.40
C ARG A 64 13.54 33.29 24.37
N LYS A 65 12.43 32.95 24.99
CA LYS A 65 11.74 33.81 25.95
C LYS A 65 12.57 34.03 27.22
N LYS A 66 13.51 33.11 27.52
CA LYS A 66 14.39 33.18 28.67
C LYS A 66 15.64 34.04 28.42
N SER A 67 16.06 34.21 27.15
CA SER A 67 17.28 34.96 26.78
C SER A 67 16.91 36.40 26.41
N LYS A 68 16.63 37.24 27.41
CA LYS A 68 16.31 38.66 27.18
C LYS A 68 17.53 39.56 26.96
N ASP A 69 18.78 39.06 27.15
CA ASP A 69 19.94 39.91 27.35
C ASP A 69 20.71 40.32 26.07
N ASN A 70 20.32 39.84 24.88
CA ASN A 70 20.95 40.23 23.62
C ASN A 70 19.93 40.19 22.46
N TYR A 71 19.16 41.25 22.33
CA TYR A 71 18.04 41.36 21.40
C TYR A 71 18.44 41.08 19.95
N LEU A 72 19.55 41.63 19.47
CA LEU A 72 20.01 41.45 18.07
C LEU A 72 20.44 40.00 17.79
N LYS A 73 21.24 39.42 18.70
CA LYS A 73 21.69 38.01 18.59
C LYS A 73 20.51 37.06 18.71
N ALA A 74 19.54 37.38 19.54
CA ALA A 74 18.31 36.59 19.69
C ALA A 74 17.48 36.59 18.41
N ILE A 75 17.37 37.72 17.71
CA ILE A 75 16.65 37.82 16.43
C ILE A 75 17.35 36.98 15.36
N GLU A 76 18.67 37.09 15.21
CA GLU A 76 19.43 36.29 14.23
C GLU A 76 19.32 34.80 14.49
N ALA A 77 19.41 34.38 15.77
CA ALA A 77 19.23 33.00 16.17
C ALA A 77 17.79 32.52 15.90
N CYS A 78 16.79 33.39 16.08
CA CYS A 78 15.40 33.13 15.75
C CYS A 78 15.21 32.83 14.26
N ASP A 79 15.76 33.69 13.39
CA ASP A 79 15.65 33.51 11.95
C ASP A 79 16.32 32.23 11.47
N GLN A 80 17.50 31.91 12.00
CA GLN A 80 18.22 30.67 11.67
C GLN A 80 17.46 29.43 12.11
N ASN A 81 16.92 29.46 13.33
CA ASN A 81 16.11 28.35 13.86
C ASN A 81 14.82 28.16 13.09
N ASP A 82 14.14 29.24 12.72
CA ASP A 82 12.91 29.16 11.94
C ASP A 82 13.16 28.56 10.56
N LYS A 83 14.25 28.95 9.89
CA LYS A 83 14.69 28.38 8.62
C LYS A 83 15.05 26.89 8.77
N PHE A 84 15.73 26.53 9.85
CA PHE A 84 16.11 25.14 10.13
C PHE A 84 14.86 24.25 10.27
N TYR A 85 13.88 24.65 11.07
CA TYR A 85 12.65 23.89 11.28
C TYR A 85 11.76 23.89 10.04
N ALA A 86 11.69 24.98 9.29
CA ALA A 86 10.98 25.05 8.02
C ALA A 86 11.59 24.05 7.01
N ASN A 87 12.92 23.97 6.95
CA ASN A 87 13.63 23.02 6.10
C ASN A 87 13.38 21.57 6.54
N LYS A 88 13.40 21.30 7.84
CA LYS A 88 13.07 19.97 8.37
C LYS A 88 11.66 19.54 7.98
N LYS A 89 10.68 20.40 8.18
CA LYS A 89 9.28 20.14 7.80
C LYS A 89 9.14 19.88 6.30
N ARG A 90 9.82 20.68 5.48
CA ARG A 90 9.80 20.52 4.03
C ARG A 90 10.41 19.19 3.60
N ARG A 91 11.55 18.81 4.20
CA ARG A 91 12.20 17.51 3.91
C ARG A 91 11.31 16.35 4.32
N ALA A 92 10.73 16.41 5.52
CA ALA A 92 9.80 15.40 6.00
C ALA A 92 8.61 15.23 5.07
N TYR A 93 8.03 16.33 4.61
CA TYR A 93 6.92 16.33 3.65
C TYR A 93 7.34 15.73 2.30
N ASN A 94 8.48 16.15 1.76
CA ASN A 94 8.97 15.64 0.48
C ASN A 94 9.28 14.15 0.53
N ASP A 95 9.87 13.69 1.62
CA ASP A 95 10.16 12.26 1.84
C ASP A 95 8.86 11.46 1.94
N HIS A 96 7.86 11.98 2.64
CA HIS A 96 6.54 11.38 2.75
C HIS A 96 5.87 11.25 1.38
N ILE A 97 5.85 12.32 0.59
CA ILE A 97 5.27 12.31 -0.78
C ILE A 97 5.99 11.30 -1.67
N ARG A 98 7.32 11.24 -1.58
CA ARG A 98 8.13 10.28 -2.36
C ARG A 98 7.81 8.85 -1.95
N GLU A 99 7.73 8.57 -0.66
CA GLU A 99 7.41 7.23 -0.15
C GLU A 99 5.99 6.82 -0.55
N MET A 100 5.02 7.72 -0.44
CA MET A 100 3.64 7.45 -0.86
C MET A 100 3.55 7.16 -2.37
N ALA A 101 4.31 7.90 -3.19
CA ALA A 101 4.38 7.65 -4.63
C ALA A 101 5.00 6.29 -4.94
N HIS A 102 6.04 5.91 -4.20
CA HIS A 102 6.69 4.60 -4.33
C HIS A 102 5.71 3.47 -3.98
N LEU A 103 5.00 3.57 -2.87
CA LEU A 103 4.00 2.59 -2.46
C LEU A 103 2.88 2.43 -3.49
N LYS A 104 2.40 3.55 -4.04
CA LYS A 104 1.38 3.53 -5.10
C LYS A 104 1.88 2.85 -6.36
N SER A 105 3.12 3.14 -6.79
CA SER A 105 3.72 2.54 -7.98
C SER A 105 3.91 1.03 -7.80
N GLU A 106 4.40 0.61 -6.65
CA GLU A 106 4.60 -0.81 -6.33
C GLU A 106 3.27 -1.56 -6.31
N HIS A 107 2.27 -0.99 -5.64
CA HIS A 107 0.91 -1.57 -5.61
C HIS A 107 0.32 -1.70 -7.02
N ALA A 108 0.41 -0.65 -7.83
CA ALA A 108 -0.10 -0.66 -9.19
C ALA A 108 0.59 -1.73 -10.05
N ARG A 109 1.91 -1.85 -9.93
CA ARG A 109 2.69 -2.87 -10.66
C ARG A 109 2.24 -4.28 -10.28
N ASN A 110 2.15 -4.56 -8.98
CA ASN A 110 1.72 -5.86 -8.47
C ASN A 110 0.29 -6.17 -8.90
N ASN A 111 -0.58 -5.18 -8.87
CA ASN A 111 -1.97 -5.34 -9.26
C ASN A 111 -2.11 -5.67 -10.76
N VAL A 112 -1.36 -5.00 -11.63
CA VAL A 112 -1.35 -5.27 -13.08
C VAL A 112 -0.90 -6.70 -13.35
N LEU A 113 0.15 -7.18 -12.68
CA LEU A 113 0.63 -8.56 -12.85
C LEU A 113 -0.44 -9.57 -12.44
N LEU A 114 -1.10 -9.35 -11.32
CA LEU A 114 -2.18 -10.22 -10.84
C LEU A 114 -3.41 -10.17 -11.73
N GLU A 115 -3.78 -9.00 -12.24
CA GLU A 115 -4.89 -8.85 -13.19
C GLU A 115 -4.63 -9.58 -14.50
N ASN A 116 -3.40 -9.50 -15.02
CA ASN A 116 -3.00 -10.20 -16.25
C ASN A 116 -3.06 -11.72 -16.05
N GLU A 117 -2.56 -12.21 -14.93
CA GLU A 117 -2.61 -13.64 -14.58
C GLU A 117 -4.06 -14.10 -14.43
N ARG A 118 -4.90 -13.31 -13.77
CA ARG A 118 -6.33 -13.60 -13.63
C ARG A 118 -7.03 -13.66 -14.99
N ALA A 119 -6.76 -12.70 -15.87
CA ALA A 119 -7.35 -12.66 -17.20
C ALA A 119 -6.99 -13.91 -18.01
N LEU A 120 -5.74 -14.36 -17.93
CA LEU A 120 -5.27 -15.58 -18.59
C LEU A 120 -6.01 -16.81 -18.06
N LEU A 121 -6.13 -16.93 -16.76
CA LEU A 121 -6.84 -18.05 -16.11
C LEU A 121 -8.33 -18.05 -16.45
N PHE A 122 -8.97 -16.89 -16.52
CA PHE A 122 -10.36 -16.77 -16.98
C PHE A 122 -10.53 -17.24 -18.41
N SER A 123 -9.61 -16.87 -19.31
CA SER A 123 -9.63 -17.32 -20.69
C SER A 123 -9.52 -18.84 -20.79
N GLN A 124 -8.61 -19.44 -20.03
CA GLN A 124 -8.43 -20.88 -20.00
C GLN A 124 -9.65 -21.59 -19.41
N TYR A 125 -10.20 -21.07 -18.32
CA TYR A 125 -11.37 -21.62 -17.67
C TYR A 125 -12.59 -21.61 -18.60
N LYS A 126 -12.81 -20.50 -19.30
CA LYS A 126 -13.89 -20.36 -20.28
C LYS A 126 -13.67 -21.29 -21.48
N ALA A 127 -12.44 -21.41 -21.97
CA ALA A 127 -12.09 -22.27 -23.10
C ALA A 127 -12.35 -23.76 -22.78
N HIS A 128 -12.22 -24.16 -21.52
CA HIS A 128 -12.51 -25.52 -21.06
C HIS A 128 -13.98 -25.74 -20.65
N GLY A 129 -14.85 -24.81 -20.98
CA GLY A 129 -16.29 -24.94 -20.72
C GLY A 129 -16.71 -24.60 -19.31
N GLY A 130 -15.87 -23.85 -18.56
CA GLY A 130 -16.20 -23.42 -17.22
C GLY A 130 -17.32 -22.41 -17.15
N ASP A 131 -18.10 -22.47 -16.08
CA ASP A 131 -19.21 -21.56 -15.83
C ASP A 131 -18.74 -20.35 -15.04
N MET A 132 -18.76 -19.18 -15.66
CA MET A 132 -18.35 -17.92 -15.06
C MET A 132 -19.23 -17.50 -13.88
N GLU A 133 -20.48 -17.93 -13.83
CA GLU A 133 -21.38 -17.64 -12.72
C GLU A 133 -20.93 -18.33 -11.42
N ILE A 134 -20.40 -19.53 -11.52
CA ILE A 134 -19.82 -20.26 -10.37
C ILE A 134 -18.64 -19.48 -9.80
N ILE A 135 -17.74 -18.98 -10.64
CA ILE A 135 -16.58 -18.19 -10.21
C ILE A 135 -17.02 -16.88 -9.55
N LYS A 136 -17.98 -16.19 -10.11
CA LYS A 136 -18.52 -14.95 -9.54
C LYS A 136 -19.16 -15.21 -8.18
N SER A 137 -19.91 -16.30 -8.06
CA SER A 137 -20.54 -16.70 -6.79
C SER A 137 -19.51 -16.95 -5.71
N LEU A 138 -18.47 -17.75 -6.00
CA LEU A 138 -17.38 -18.05 -5.08
C LEU A 138 -16.60 -16.81 -4.67
N TYR A 139 -16.34 -15.91 -5.62
CA TYR A 139 -15.66 -14.65 -5.34
C TYR A 139 -16.50 -13.75 -4.42
N ASN A 140 -17.80 -13.66 -4.67
CA ASN A 140 -18.71 -12.86 -3.85
C ASN A 140 -18.86 -13.42 -2.43
N ASP A 141 -18.91 -14.73 -2.28
CA ASP A 141 -18.97 -15.40 -0.97
C ASP A 141 -17.71 -15.11 -0.16
N ASN A 142 -16.52 -15.23 -0.77
CA ASN A 142 -15.26 -14.87 -0.13
C ASN A 142 -15.22 -13.38 0.29
N LYS A 143 -15.77 -12.50 -0.52
CA LYS A 143 -15.85 -11.08 -0.22
C LYS A 143 -16.81 -10.78 0.94
N LYS A 144 -17.91 -11.48 1.01
CA LYS A 144 -18.89 -11.35 2.11
C LYS A 144 -18.31 -11.80 3.45
N ASP A 145 -17.62 -12.93 3.48
CA ASP A 145 -16.98 -13.45 4.69
C ASP A 145 -15.92 -12.46 5.24
N LYS A 146 -15.16 -11.81 4.38
CA LYS A 146 -14.19 -10.77 4.78
C LYS A 146 -14.87 -9.47 5.19
N GLY A 147 -15.93 -9.06 4.49
CA GLY A 147 -16.73 -7.87 4.83
C GLY A 147 -17.50 -8.01 6.14
N GLY A 148 -17.95 -9.22 6.47
CA GLY A 148 -18.65 -9.53 7.72
C GLY A 148 -17.77 -9.39 8.96
N LYS A 149 -16.47 -9.57 8.85
CA LYS A 149 -15.51 -9.37 9.94
C LYS A 149 -15.21 -7.90 10.21
N GLU A 150 -15.22 -7.05 9.19
CA GLU A 150 -15.00 -5.61 9.32
C GLU A 150 -16.19 -4.92 9.95
N ASN A 151 -17.40 -5.38 9.70
CA ASN A 151 -18.62 -4.84 10.28
C ASN A 151 -18.88 -5.31 11.72
N GLY A 152 -18.18 -6.32 12.20
CA GLY A 152 -18.29 -6.83 13.57
C GLY A 152 -17.47 -6.07 14.60
N GLU A 153 -16.61 -5.16 14.20
CA GLU A 153 -15.75 -4.34 15.08
C GLU A 153 -16.33 -2.95 15.38
N GLN A 154 -17.50 -2.67 14.87
CA GLN A 154 -18.24 -1.45 15.24
C GLN A 154 -19.04 -1.73 16.53
#